data_654705e3caa6569eb2a680018c4d91b5
#
_entry.id   654705e3caa6569eb2a680018c4d91b5
#
_cell.length_a   1.000
_cell.length_b   1.000
_cell.length_c   1.000
_cell.angle_alpha   90.00
_cell.angle_beta   90.00
_cell.angle_gamma   90.00
#
_symmetry.space_group_name_H-M   'P 1'
#
loop_
_entity.id
_entity.type
_entity.pdbx_description
1 polymer ?
#
loop_
_entity_poly.entity_id
_entity_poly.type
_entity_poly.pdbx_seq_one_letter_code
_entity_poly.pdbx_strand_id
1 'polypeptide(L)'
;MDYHSYEIYDFDHVSAFNMSTGYSERSYQLHWHSYGEILLVGPGETNIYSVGKNTYELEKDDIVLVWPMEMHSIIDADRKESLVIQFSNAFINSLFDL
;
A
#
# COMPACT_ATOMS: atom_id res chain seq x y z
N MET A 1 -1.60 -23.78 3.33
CA MET A 1 -0.88 -22.50 3.34
C MET A 1 -1.86 -21.37 3.22
N ASP A 2 -1.78 -20.43 4.10
CA ASP A 2 -2.65 -19.27 4.11
C ASP A 2 -2.00 -18.17 3.26
N TYR A 3 -2.66 -17.77 2.18
CA TYR A 3 -2.20 -16.71 1.30
C TYR A 3 -2.77 -15.35 1.66
N HIS A 4 -3.62 -15.32 2.68
CA HIS A 4 -4.29 -14.12 3.12
C HIS A 4 -3.83 -13.78 4.52
N SER A 5 -3.48 -12.54 4.73
CA SER A 5 -3.16 -12.08 6.07
C SER A 5 -3.78 -10.72 6.33
N TYR A 6 -4.27 -10.55 7.55
CA TYR A 6 -4.71 -9.26 8.03
C TYR A 6 -3.54 -8.59 8.72
N GLU A 7 -3.18 -7.43 8.24
CA GLU A 7 -2.03 -6.68 8.73
C GLU A 7 -2.50 -5.57 9.67
N ILE A 8 -1.83 -5.48 10.81
CA ILE A 8 -2.12 -4.47 11.82
C ILE A 8 -0.97 -3.47 11.85
N TYR A 9 -1.29 -2.20 11.75
CA TYR A 9 -0.35 -1.12 11.95
C TYR A 9 -0.85 -0.24 13.08
N ASP A 10 0.00 -0.02 14.08
CA ASP A 10 -0.34 0.78 15.24
C ASP A 10 0.09 2.24 14.99
N PHE A 11 -0.87 3.04 14.57
CA PHE A 11 -0.61 4.46 14.35
C PHE A 11 -0.39 5.17 15.68
N ASP A 12 0.63 6.02 15.72
CA ASP A 12 0.91 6.89 16.83
C ASP A 12 -0.31 7.78 17.11
N HIS A 13 -0.52 8.12 18.38
CA HIS A 13 -1.63 8.99 18.81
C HIS A 13 -1.66 10.34 18.11
N VAL A 14 -0.51 10.86 17.73
CA VAL A 14 -0.40 12.17 17.09
C VAL A 14 -0.26 12.08 15.58
N SER A 15 -0.11 10.88 15.03
CA SER A 15 0.08 10.68 13.60
C SER A 15 -1.14 10.05 12.97
N ALA A 16 -1.74 10.75 12.01
CA ALA A 16 -2.84 10.22 11.22
C ALA A 16 -2.35 9.43 10.00
N PHE A 17 -1.08 9.54 9.67
CA PHE A 17 -0.48 8.84 8.53
C PHE A 17 1.00 8.53 8.80
N ASN A 18 1.54 7.63 7.98
CA ASN A 18 2.94 7.23 8.01
C ASN A 18 3.48 7.21 6.58
N MET A 19 4.74 7.60 6.42
CA MET A 19 5.43 7.58 5.13
C MET A 19 6.67 6.71 5.24
N SER A 20 6.90 5.88 4.24
CA SER A 20 8.07 5.00 4.21
C SER A 20 8.56 4.77 2.79
N THR A 21 9.85 4.42 2.68
CA THR A 21 10.51 4.10 1.43
C THR A 21 11.65 3.12 1.72
N GLY A 22 12.36 2.68 0.69
CA GLY A 22 13.54 1.85 0.87
C GLY A 22 13.27 0.37 1.09
N TYR A 23 12.16 -0.13 0.57
CA TYR A 23 11.82 -1.55 0.68
C TYR A 23 12.75 -2.40 -0.21
N SER A 24 13.30 -3.45 0.37
CA SER A 24 14.16 -4.40 -0.36
C SER A 24 13.41 -5.60 -0.91
N GLU A 25 12.27 -5.94 -0.32
CA GLU A 25 11.46 -7.07 -0.77
C GLU A 25 10.77 -6.75 -2.09
N ARG A 26 10.91 -7.67 -3.05
CA ARG A 26 10.30 -7.52 -4.37
C ARG A 26 8.88 -8.07 -4.45
N SER A 27 8.48 -8.86 -3.48
CA SER A 27 7.14 -9.45 -3.44
C SER A 27 6.58 -9.41 -2.04
N TYR A 28 5.27 -9.39 -1.96
CA TYR A 28 4.56 -9.45 -0.69
C TYR A 28 3.25 -10.20 -0.90
N GLN A 29 2.94 -11.07 0.04
CA GLN A 29 1.76 -11.93 -0.05
C GLN A 29 0.46 -11.14 -0.08
N LEU A 30 -0.58 -11.77 -0.59
CA LEU A 30 -1.92 -11.21 -0.59
C LEU A 30 -2.37 -10.97 0.85
N HIS A 31 -2.79 -9.74 1.13
CA HIS A 31 -3.15 -9.31 2.49
C HIS A 31 -4.18 -8.18 2.44
N TRP A 32 -4.71 -7.83 3.59
CA TRP A 32 -5.58 -6.67 3.77
C TRP A 32 -5.33 -6.04 5.14
N HIS A 33 -5.77 -4.79 5.30
CA HIS A 33 -5.64 -4.07 6.56
C HIS A 33 -6.73 -3.00 6.67
N SER A 34 -6.92 -2.47 7.87
CA SER A 34 -7.97 -1.49 8.15
C SER A 34 -7.60 -0.07 7.75
N TYR A 35 -6.35 0.18 7.44
CA TYR A 35 -5.89 1.50 7.01
C TYR A 35 -5.79 1.56 5.48
N GLY A 36 -5.76 2.79 4.95
CA GLY A 36 -5.56 3.01 3.54
C GLY A 36 -4.09 3.20 3.19
N GLU A 37 -3.78 3.09 1.91
CA GLU A 37 -2.40 3.17 1.43
C GLU A 37 -2.35 3.84 0.07
N ILE A 38 -1.38 4.73 -0.09
CA ILE A 38 -1.05 5.32 -1.38
C ILE A 38 0.39 4.95 -1.69
N LEU A 39 0.59 4.35 -2.85
CA LEU A 39 1.91 4.00 -3.35
C LEU A 39 2.26 4.89 -4.52
N LEU A 40 3.38 5.60 -4.43
CA LEU A 40 3.98 6.28 -5.56
C LEU A 40 5.10 5.41 -6.09
N VAL A 41 4.94 4.92 -7.32
CA VAL A 41 5.88 3.99 -7.93
C VAL A 41 7.16 4.71 -8.33
N GLY A 42 8.27 4.23 -7.81
CA GLY A 42 9.60 4.74 -8.16
C GLY A 42 10.15 4.12 -9.44
N PRO A 43 11.40 4.46 -9.79
CA PRO A 43 12.05 3.88 -10.96
C PRO A 43 12.30 2.38 -10.76
N GLY A 44 12.22 1.62 -11.84
CA GLY A 44 12.43 0.18 -11.84
C GLY A 44 11.85 -0.44 -13.10
N GLU A 45 12.38 -1.57 -13.50
CA GLU A 45 11.96 -2.23 -14.74
C GLU A 45 10.67 -3.02 -14.55
N THR A 46 10.42 -3.50 -13.35
CA THR A 46 9.27 -4.35 -13.06
C THR A 46 8.53 -3.81 -11.86
N ASN A 47 7.23 -3.56 -12.04
CA ASN A 47 6.35 -3.11 -10.97
C ASN A 47 4.96 -3.72 -11.20
N ILE A 48 4.77 -4.93 -10.69
CA ILE A 48 3.52 -5.69 -10.86
C ILE A 48 2.85 -5.85 -9.51
N TYR A 49 1.66 -5.29 -9.40
CA TYR A 49 0.85 -5.26 -8.18
C TYR A 49 -0.53 -5.85 -8.45
N SER A 50 -1.13 -6.43 -7.44
CA SER A 50 -2.55 -6.78 -7.50
C SER A 50 -3.33 -5.97 -6.47
N VAL A 51 -4.49 -5.46 -6.86
CA VAL A 51 -5.40 -4.73 -5.99
C VAL A 51 -6.81 -5.21 -6.30
N GLY A 52 -7.51 -5.72 -5.29
CA GLY A 52 -8.79 -6.36 -5.50
C GLY A 52 -8.61 -7.58 -6.41
N LYS A 53 -9.34 -7.61 -7.51
CA LYS A 53 -9.30 -8.70 -8.49
C LYS A 53 -8.40 -8.41 -9.69
N ASN A 54 -7.76 -7.26 -9.71
CA ASN A 54 -7.01 -6.79 -10.87
C ASN A 54 -5.51 -6.83 -10.61
N THR A 55 -4.77 -7.15 -11.66
CA THR A 55 -3.31 -7.08 -11.67
C THR A 55 -2.88 -5.94 -12.55
N TYR A 56 -1.98 -5.13 -12.05
CA TYR A 56 -1.51 -3.93 -12.73
C TYR A 56 -0.01 -4.01 -12.95
N GLU A 57 0.41 -3.69 -14.15
CA GLU A 57 1.80 -3.46 -14.48
C GLU A 57 2.01 -1.95 -14.53
N LEU A 58 2.84 -1.43 -13.62
CA LEU A 58 2.93 0.00 -13.35
C LEU A 58 4.27 0.55 -13.77
N GLU A 59 4.27 1.82 -14.10
CA GLU A 59 5.46 2.58 -14.48
C GLU A 59 5.81 3.60 -13.41
N LYS A 60 7.02 4.12 -13.49
CA LYS A 60 7.47 5.21 -12.63
C LYS A 60 6.45 6.35 -12.62
N ASP A 61 6.19 6.89 -11.46
CA ASP A 61 5.27 7.99 -11.18
C ASP A 61 3.78 7.60 -11.22
N ASP A 62 3.47 6.34 -11.50
CA ASP A 62 2.10 5.85 -11.30
C ASP A 62 1.77 5.83 -9.81
N ILE A 63 0.49 6.04 -9.52
CA ILE A 63 -0.04 6.06 -8.16
C ILE A 63 -1.03 4.92 -8.00
N VAL A 64 -0.84 4.14 -6.94
CA VAL A 64 -1.78 3.09 -6.56
C VAL A 64 -2.48 3.53 -5.28
N LEU A 65 -3.79 3.47 -5.27
CA LEU A 65 -4.59 3.71 -4.08
C LEU A 65 -5.18 2.39 -3.62
N VAL A 66 -4.89 2.03 -2.38
CA VAL A 66 -5.49 0.86 -1.73
C VAL A 66 -6.41 1.36 -0.63
N TRP A 67 -7.71 1.09 -0.78
CA TRP A 67 -8.69 1.46 0.23
C TRP A 67 -8.58 0.55 1.46
N PRO A 68 -9.03 1.02 2.62
CA PRO A 68 -9.14 0.15 3.79
C PRO A 68 -9.89 -1.13 3.46
N MET A 69 -9.39 -2.26 3.97
CA MET A 69 -9.95 -3.61 3.81
C MET A 69 -9.83 -4.19 2.39
N GLU A 70 -9.21 -3.50 1.46
CA GLU A 70 -9.02 -4.00 0.11
C GLU A 70 -7.85 -4.98 0.04
N MET A 71 -8.09 -6.14 -0.57
CA MET A 71 -7.06 -7.16 -0.77
C MET A 71 -6.04 -6.69 -1.77
N HIS A 72 -4.77 -6.82 -1.45
CA HIS A 72 -3.69 -6.43 -2.36
C HIS A 72 -2.42 -7.24 -2.11
N SER A 73 -1.58 -7.26 -3.12
CA SER A 73 -0.29 -7.93 -3.06
C SER A 73 0.72 -7.26 -3.97
N ILE A 74 1.98 -7.58 -3.75
CA ILE A 74 3.06 -7.20 -4.64
C ILE A 74 3.55 -8.49 -5.29
N ILE A 75 3.43 -8.57 -6.61
CA ILE A 75 3.83 -9.77 -7.35
C ILE A 75 5.33 -9.74 -7.61
N ASP A 76 5.82 -8.65 -8.19
CA ASP A 76 7.24 -8.41 -8.36
C ASP A 76 7.46 -6.94 -8.64
N ALA A 77 8.24 -6.26 -7.81
CA ALA A 77 8.48 -4.84 -7.96
C ALA A 77 9.83 -4.42 -7.40
N ASP A 78 10.49 -3.49 -8.09
CA ASP A 78 11.62 -2.76 -7.52
C ASP A 78 11.06 -1.62 -6.68
N ARG A 79 11.21 -1.71 -5.37
CA ARG A 79 10.57 -0.81 -4.42
C ARG A 79 11.54 0.10 -3.66
N LYS A 80 12.79 0.11 -4.04
CA LYS A 80 13.81 0.85 -3.27
C LYS A 80 13.54 2.35 -3.22
N GLU A 81 12.99 2.90 -4.28
CA GLU A 81 12.69 4.33 -4.38
C GLU A 81 11.19 4.60 -4.50
N SER A 82 10.35 3.60 -4.27
CA SER A 82 8.90 3.81 -4.17
C SER A 82 8.56 4.40 -2.81
N LEU A 83 7.56 5.27 -2.78
CA LEU A 83 7.07 5.91 -1.57
C LEU A 83 5.73 5.31 -1.19
N VAL A 84 5.61 4.87 0.05
CA VAL A 84 4.35 4.33 0.59
C VAL A 84 3.85 5.27 1.66
N ILE A 85 2.61 5.72 1.53
CA ILE A 85 1.91 6.53 2.52
C ILE A 85 0.75 5.71 3.05
N GLN A 86 0.74 5.48 4.35
CA GLN A 86 -0.34 4.76 5.04
C GLN A 86 -1.11 5.76 5.90
N PHE A 87 -2.42 5.66 5.90
CA PHE A 87 -3.26 6.60 6.64
C PHE A 87 -4.39 5.88 7.36
N SER A 88 -4.69 6.36 8.57
CA SER A 88 -5.69 5.74 9.42
C SER A 88 -7.12 6.02 8.94
N ASN A 89 -8.06 5.19 9.38
CA ASN A 89 -9.48 5.44 9.16
C ASN A 89 -9.93 6.77 9.77
N ALA A 90 -9.36 7.14 10.91
CA ALA A 90 -9.67 8.42 11.54
C ALA A 90 -9.29 9.59 10.64
N PHE A 91 -8.16 9.50 9.95
CA PHE A 91 -7.73 10.52 8.99
C PHE A 91 -8.71 10.60 7.81
N ILE A 92 -9.09 9.45 7.25
CA ILE A 92 -10.06 9.40 6.15
C ILE A 92 -11.38 10.03 6.58
N ASN A 93 -11.88 9.63 7.75
CA ASN A 93 -13.15 10.13 8.26
C ASN A 93 -13.11 11.64 8.50
N SER A 94 -11.98 12.17 8.94
CA SER A 94 -11.83 13.62 9.13
C SER A 94 -11.91 14.41 7.82
N LEU A 95 -11.50 13.80 6.71
CA LEU A 95 -11.58 14.44 5.39
C LEU A 95 -13.00 14.48 4.84
N PHE A 96 -13.83 13.51 5.20
CA PHE A 96 -15.20 13.35 4.66
C PHE A 96 -16.28 13.65 5.69
N ASP A 97 -15.92 13.96 6.91
CA ASP A 97 -16.86 14.34 7.96
C ASP A 97 -17.18 15.82 7.81
N LEU A 98 -18.31 16.06 7.23
CA LEU A 98 -18.79 17.41 6.96
C LEU A 98 -19.79 17.87 8.02
#